data_8eb8835064e70517ed320a76e05e96af
#
_entry.id   8eb8835064e70517ed320a76e05e96af
#
_cell.length_a   1.000
_cell.length_b   1.000
_cell.length_c   1.000
_cell.angle_alpha   90.00
_cell.angle_beta   90.00
_cell.angle_gamma   90.00
#
_symmetry.space_group_name_H-M   'P 1'
#
loop_
_entity.id
_entity.type
_entity.pdbx_description
1 polymer ?
#
loop_
_entity_poly.entity_id
_entity_poly.type
_entity_poly.pdbx_seq_one_letter_code
_entity_poly.pdbx_strand_id
1 'polypeptide(L)'
;MSIIETWEEDLYDATFDNIYEALVEEYKSGTLTVEELKRNITEQQQVLLNAFFEGETKSAYCNAVVDAHQFVLSLINKGKITVEK
;
A
#
# COMPACT_ATOMS: atom_id res chain seq x y z
N MET A 1 -13.62 -24.23 -1.21
CA MET A 1 -12.94 -22.95 -1.44
C MET A 1 -12.82 -22.68 -2.93
N SER A 2 -13.20 -21.52 -3.36
CA SER A 2 -13.10 -21.20 -4.78
C SER A 2 -11.68 -20.77 -5.15
N ILE A 3 -11.29 -21.08 -6.39
CA ILE A 3 -9.99 -20.69 -6.93
C ILE A 3 -9.87 -19.17 -7.00
N ILE A 4 -11.00 -18.50 -7.21
CA ILE A 4 -11.05 -17.03 -7.30
C ILE A 4 -10.65 -16.37 -5.98
N GLU A 5 -11.11 -16.90 -4.86
CA GLU A 5 -10.75 -16.37 -3.54
C GLU A 5 -9.26 -16.49 -3.27
N THR A 6 -8.67 -17.64 -3.59
CA THR A 6 -7.24 -17.85 -3.43
C THR A 6 -6.44 -16.88 -4.29
N TRP A 7 -6.90 -16.67 -5.53
CA TRP A 7 -6.22 -15.76 -6.45
C TRP A 7 -6.24 -14.32 -5.93
N GLU A 8 -7.37 -13.87 -5.37
CA GLU A 8 -7.47 -12.51 -4.82
C GLU A 8 -6.57 -12.32 -3.60
N GLU A 9 -6.50 -13.32 -2.72
CA GLU A 9 -5.61 -13.29 -1.58
C GLU A 9 -4.15 -13.23 -2.03
N ASP A 10 -3.77 -14.03 -3.01
CA ASP A 10 -2.41 -14.02 -3.54
C ASP A 10 -2.07 -12.68 -4.17
N LEU A 11 -3.01 -12.09 -4.90
CA LEU A 11 -2.82 -10.77 -5.49
C LEU A 11 -2.63 -9.70 -4.43
N TYR A 12 -3.46 -9.73 -3.39
CA TYR A 12 -3.37 -8.78 -2.29
C TYR A 12 -2.00 -8.90 -1.60
N ASP A 13 -1.61 -10.12 -1.22
CA ASP A 13 -0.37 -10.35 -0.51
C ASP A 13 0.85 -9.93 -1.33
N ALA A 14 0.89 -10.32 -2.59
CA ALA A 14 2.01 -9.97 -3.47
C ALA A 14 2.10 -8.47 -3.68
N THR A 15 0.96 -7.81 -3.88
CA THR A 15 0.92 -6.37 -4.09
C THR A 15 1.34 -5.65 -2.81
N PHE A 16 0.83 -6.07 -1.67
CA PHE A 16 1.18 -5.48 -0.38
C PHE A 16 2.70 -5.55 -0.15
N ASP A 17 3.28 -6.74 -0.33
CA ASP A 17 4.71 -6.93 -0.09
C ASP A 17 5.55 -6.06 -1.03
N ASN A 18 5.21 -6.01 -2.30
CA ASN A 18 5.95 -5.21 -3.27
C ASN A 18 5.91 -3.72 -2.94
N ILE A 19 4.73 -3.21 -2.64
CA ILE A 19 4.57 -1.80 -2.28
C ILE A 19 5.26 -1.49 -0.96
N TYR A 20 5.09 -2.36 0.03
CA TYR A 20 5.72 -2.21 1.33
C TYR A 20 7.24 -2.09 1.20
N GLU A 21 7.87 -3.02 0.50
CA GLU A 21 9.32 -3.01 0.33
C GLU A 21 9.80 -1.74 -0.39
N ALA A 22 9.10 -1.35 -1.44
CA ALA A 22 9.46 -0.15 -2.20
C ALA A 22 9.35 1.10 -1.33
N LEU A 23 8.27 1.23 -0.56
CA LEU A 23 8.07 2.40 0.30
C LEU A 23 9.11 2.47 1.41
N VAL A 24 9.45 1.34 2.02
CA VAL A 24 10.45 1.30 3.07
C VAL A 24 11.80 1.74 2.52
N GLU A 25 12.20 1.22 1.36
CA GLU A 25 13.46 1.61 0.74
C GLU A 25 13.50 3.09 0.38
N GLU A 26 12.42 3.60 -0.21
CA GLU A 26 12.32 5.01 -0.58
C GLU A 26 12.38 5.91 0.65
N TYR A 27 11.71 5.52 1.72
CA TYR A 27 11.74 6.31 2.95
C TYR A 27 13.14 6.30 3.56
N LYS A 28 13.77 5.14 3.65
CA LYS A 28 15.11 5.02 4.23
C LYS A 28 16.14 5.82 3.44
N SER A 29 16.02 5.83 2.13
CA SER A 29 16.95 6.58 1.26
C SER A 29 16.70 8.09 1.27
N GLY A 30 15.58 8.54 1.85
CA GLY A 30 15.23 9.94 1.92
C GLY A 30 14.47 10.47 0.70
N THR A 31 14.09 9.60 -0.22
CA THR A 31 13.36 10.01 -1.42
C THR A 31 11.85 10.10 -1.20
N LEU A 32 11.34 9.55 -0.10
CA LEU A 32 9.92 9.60 0.23
C LEU A 32 9.74 10.30 1.58
N THR A 33 8.87 11.30 1.63
CA THR A 33 8.55 12.01 2.86
C THR A 33 7.21 11.54 3.42
N VAL A 34 6.98 11.81 4.70
CA VAL A 34 5.70 11.50 5.36
C VAL A 34 4.56 12.24 4.66
N GLU A 35 4.79 13.47 4.23
CA GLU A 35 3.76 14.25 3.54
C GLU A 35 3.39 13.64 2.20
N GLU A 36 4.39 13.18 1.45
CA GLU A 36 4.14 12.49 0.18
C GLU A 36 3.39 11.18 0.42
N LEU A 37 3.76 10.45 1.47
CA LEU A 37 3.10 9.21 1.83
C LEU A 37 1.62 9.45 2.15
N LYS A 38 1.31 10.47 2.93
CA LYS A 38 -0.07 10.83 3.26
C LYS A 38 -0.87 11.22 2.02
N ARG A 39 -0.25 11.98 1.13
CA ARG A 39 -0.88 12.37 -0.13
C ARG A 39 -1.18 11.14 -1.00
N ASN A 40 -0.22 10.22 -1.09
CA ASN A 40 -0.39 9.00 -1.85
C ASN A 40 -1.54 8.16 -1.29
N ILE A 41 -1.67 8.08 0.04
CA ILE A 41 -2.78 7.38 0.68
C ILE A 41 -4.11 7.98 0.24
N THR A 42 -4.22 9.31 0.29
CA THR A 42 -5.45 10.00 -0.11
C THR A 42 -5.78 9.73 -1.57
N GLU A 43 -4.79 9.79 -2.45
CA GLU A 43 -4.99 9.51 -3.87
C GLU A 43 -5.42 8.08 -4.12
N GLN A 44 -4.80 7.13 -3.43
CA GLN A 44 -5.14 5.72 -3.61
C GLN A 44 -6.52 5.40 -3.03
N GLN A 45 -6.92 6.06 -1.97
CA GLN A 45 -8.28 5.91 -1.44
C GLN A 45 -9.32 6.39 -2.44
N GLN A 46 -9.00 7.45 -3.18
CA GLN A 46 -9.88 7.94 -4.23
C GLN A 46 -9.99 6.93 -5.38
N VAL A 47 -8.85 6.34 -5.76
CA VAL A 47 -8.82 5.29 -6.78
C VAL A 47 -9.65 4.09 -6.31
N LEU A 48 -9.55 3.72 -5.03
CA LEU A 48 -10.31 2.61 -4.47
C LEU A 48 -11.80 2.85 -4.55
N LEU A 49 -12.25 4.07 -4.25
CA LEU A 49 -13.67 4.41 -4.37
C LEU A 49 -14.15 4.23 -5.81
N ASN A 50 -13.35 4.66 -6.78
CA ASN A 50 -13.69 4.50 -8.19
C ASN A 50 -13.69 3.02 -8.60
N ALA A 51 -12.70 2.27 -8.12
CA ALA A 51 -12.57 0.84 -8.44
C ALA A 51 -13.72 0.02 -7.87
N PHE A 52 -14.32 0.45 -6.79
CA PHE A 52 -15.46 -0.23 -6.20
C PHE A 52 -16.60 -0.40 -7.20
N PHE A 53 -16.75 0.53 -8.11
CA PHE A 53 -17.78 0.47 -9.16
C PHE A 53 -17.33 -0.30 -10.39
N GLU A 54 -16.06 -0.73 -10.47
CA GLU A 54 -15.52 -1.37 -11.67
C GLU A 54 -15.24 -2.87 -11.50
N GLY A 55 -15.15 -3.37 -10.27
CA GLY A 55 -14.97 -4.79 -10.04
C GLY A 55 -14.05 -5.13 -8.89
N GLU A 56 -14.20 -6.33 -8.36
CA GLU A 56 -13.51 -6.80 -7.16
C GLU A 56 -12.00 -6.95 -7.33
N THR A 57 -11.53 -7.34 -8.51
CA THR A 57 -10.10 -7.54 -8.76
C THR A 57 -9.32 -6.25 -8.55
N LYS A 58 -9.85 -5.15 -9.07
CA LYS A 58 -9.25 -3.84 -8.86
C LYS A 58 -9.30 -3.43 -7.41
N SER A 59 -10.40 -3.78 -6.72
CA SER A 59 -10.53 -3.48 -5.29
C SER A 59 -9.47 -4.16 -4.47
N ALA A 60 -9.16 -5.43 -4.75
CA ALA A 60 -8.12 -6.16 -4.02
C ALA A 60 -6.76 -5.50 -4.21
N TYR A 61 -6.42 -5.13 -5.43
CA TYR A 61 -5.16 -4.43 -5.72
C TYR A 61 -5.10 -3.10 -4.99
N CYS A 62 -6.14 -2.28 -5.13
CA CYS A 62 -6.16 -0.95 -4.52
C CYS A 62 -6.14 -1.02 -3.01
N ASN A 63 -6.83 -2.00 -2.41
CA ASN A 63 -6.78 -2.21 -0.97
C ASN A 63 -5.37 -2.52 -0.50
N ALA A 64 -4.66 -3.39 -1.23
CA ALA A 64 -3.29 -3.73 -0.88
C ALA A 64 -2.38 -2.51 -0.94
N VAL A 65 -2.54 -1.68 -1.96
CA VAL A 65 -1.74 -0.46 -2.10
C VAL A 65 -1.99 0.50 -0.94
N VAL A 66 -3.26 0.76 -0.63
CA VAL A 66 -3.62 1.66 0.48
C VAL A 66 -3.14 1.11 1.81
N ASP A 67 -3.36 -0.18 2.06
CA ASP A 67 -2.97 -0.81 3.33
C ASP A 67 -1.45 -0.79 3.50
N ALA A 68 -0.69 -1.04 2.45
CA ALA A 68 0.77 -1.00 2.51
C ALA A 68 1.26 0.40 2.87
N HIS A 69 0.67 1.44 2.25
CA HIS A 69 1.02 2.82 2.57
C HIS A 69 0.72 3.15 4.02
N GLN A 70 -0.47 2.76 4.50
CA GLN A 70 -0.88 3.03 5.89
C GLN A 70 -0.01 2.27 6.88
N PHE A 71 0.36 1.04 6.56
CA PHE A 71 1.25 0.23 7.39
C PHE A 71 2.61 0.92 7.53
N VAL A 72 3.21 1.35 6.43
CA VAL A 72 4.51 2.03 6.44
C VAL A 72 4.42 3.32 7.25
N LEU A 73 3.36 4.11 7.07
CA LEU A 73 3.15 5.33 7.83
C LEU A 73 3.07 5.03 9.32
N SER A 74 2.38 3.97 9.70
CA SER A 74 2.29 3.55 11.10
C SER A 74 3.66 3.20 11.66
N LEU A 75 4.48 2.48 10.91
CA LEU A 75 5.83 2.12 11.35
C LEU A 75 6.72 3.36 11.52
N ILE A 76 6.59 4.32 10.62
CA ILE A 76 7.31 5.58 10.71
C ILE A 76 6.91 6.34 11.98
N ASN A 77 5.62 6.44 12.24
CA ASN A 77 5.10 7.13 13.42
C ASN A 77 5.53 6.46 14.72
N LYS A 78 5.72 5.16 14.71
CA LYS A 78 6.20 4.40 15.87
C LYS A 78 7.72 4.40 16.00
N GLY A 79 8.43 5.00 15.07
CA GLY A 79 9.89 5.04 15.07
C GLY A 79 10.55 3.72 14.67
N LYS A 80 9.81 2.83 14.03
CA LYS A 80 10.33 1.54 13.59
C LYS A 80 11.14 1.64 12.31
N ILE A 81 10.88 2.65 11.50
CA ILE A 81 11.59 2.92 10.27
C ILE A 81 12.10 4.35 10.33
N THR A 82 13.37 4.56 10.06
CA THR A 82 13.99 5.89 10.07
C THR A 82 14.80 6.09 8.80
N VAL A 83 15.00 7.37 8.46
CA VAL A 83 15.82 7.72 7.31
C VAL A 83 17.28 7.41 7.64
N GLU A 84 17.94 6.69 6.74
CA GLU A 84 19.37 6.41 6.85
C GLU A 84 20.16 7.58 6.26
N LYS A 85 21.11 8.03 7.03
CA LYS A 85 22.00 9.12 6.59
C LYS A 85 23.41 8.62 6.36
#